data_90da0d28ec330f857ad7af218dc3a73d
#
_entry.id   90da0d28ec330f857ad7af218dc3a73d
#
_cell.length_a   1.000
_cell.length_b   1.000
_cell.length_c   1.000
_cell.angle_alpha   90.00
_cell.angle_beta   90.00
_cell.angle_gamma   90.00
#
_symmetry.space_group_name_H-M   'P 1'
#
loop_
_entity.id
_entity.type
_entity.pdbx_description
1 polymer ?
#
loop_
_entity_poly.entity_id
_entity_poly.type
_entity_poly.pdbx_seq_one_letter_code
_entity_poly.pdbx_strand_id
1 'polypeptide(L)'
;MGNSATKLPAQDLRDYQDLTYLSKNEIVRAFRRMQREVKLAGRNPQQPSEMFLRFEDLERMPEFMFNPFRDRICSVFSSRKDNTLTFEDFLDVLSVFSESAPKSVKTAYAFKIYDFNEDSLLDQNDLAELIRRLTNPEQLGGLHDEEIQKICKYIMQEADLDENGYISLTEFELVVSKSPDFVKTFCIRF
;
A
#
# COMPACT_ATOMS: atom_id res chain seq x y z
N MET A 1 12.08 -20.10 32.24
CA MET A 1 12.77 -20.41 30.97
C MET A 1 12.47 -19.28 29.99
N GLY A 2 13.46 -18.46 29.71
CA GLY A 2 13.28 -17.24 28.93
C GLY A 2 12.86 -17.55 27.51
N ASN A 3 11.75 -16.94 27.13
CA ASN A 3 11.23 -16.95 25.78
C ASN A 3 12.30 -16.33 24.87
N SER A 4 13.01 -17.15 24.10
CA SER A 4 13.89 -16.70 23.03
C SER A 4 13.01 -16.15 21.92
N ALA A 5 12.39 -14.99 22.18
CA ALA A 5 11.73 -14.25 21.14
C ALA A 5 12.78 -14.02 20.05
N THR A 6 12.54 -14.53 18.87
CA THR A 6 13.39 -14.38 17.70
C THR A 6 13.77 -12.90 17.59
N LYS A 7 15.01 -12.57 17.84
CA LYS A 7 15.51 -11.19 17.74
C LYS A 7 15.95 -10.96 16.30
N LEU A 8 15.64 -9.80 15.78
CA LEU A 8 16.17 -9.36 14.50
C LEU A 8 17.71 -9.23 14.64
N PRO A 9 18.51 -9.92 13.80
CA PRO A 9 19.96 -9.81 13.83
C PRO A 9 20.42 -8.36 13.62
N ALA A 10 21.51 -7.97 14.24
CA ALA A 10 22.01 -6.59 14.15
C ALA A 10 22.47 -6.21 12.72
N GLN A 11 22.89 -7.20 11.93
CA GLN A 11 23.24 -6.98 10.52
C GLN A 11 21.98 -6.71 9.70
N ASP A 12 20.98 -7.58 9.77
CA ASP A 12 19.72 -7.42 9.04
C ASP A 12 19.08 -6.05 9.35
N LEU A 13 19.16 -5.61 10.61
CA LEU A 13 18.64 -4.32 11.01
C LEU A 13 19.34 -3.13 10.33
N ARG A 14 20.66 -3.24 10.07
CA ARG A 14 21.40 -2.22 9.31
C ARG A 14 21.01 -2.27 7.84
N ASP A 15 20.96 -3.47 7.27
CA ASP A 15 20.60 -3.67 5.87
C ASP A 15 19.19 -3.12 5.59
N TYR A 16 18.21 -3.36 6.47
CA TYR A 16 16.87 -2.78 6.34
C TYR A 16 16.84 -1.25 6.49
N GLN A 17 17.71 -0.66 7.32
CA GLN A 17 17.82 0.81 7.40
C GLN A 17 18.36 1.42 6.10
N ASP A 18 19.28 0.74 5.43
CA ASP A 18 19.88 1.21 4.18
C ASP A 18 18.91 1.05 2.99
N LEU A 19 18.00 0.07 3.07
CA LEU A 19 17.06 -0.25 2.00
C LEU A 19 15.69 0.41 2.15
N THR A 20 15.37 1.01 3.29
CA THR A 20 14.05 1.58 3.58
C THR A 20 14.15 3.03 4.07
N TYR A 21 13.02 3.73 4.03
CA TYR A 21 12.91 5.07 4.64
C TYR A 21 12.56 5.03 6.13
N LEU A 22 12.77 3.88 6.78
CA LEU A 22 12.42 3.64 8.17
C LEU A 22 13.62 3.83 9.10
N SER A 23 13.40 4.43 10.25
CA SER A 23 14.37 4.44 11.33
C SER A 23 14.51 3.05 11.97
N LYS A 24 15.63 2.83 12.66
CA LYS A 24 15.88 1.60 13.43
C LYS A 24 14.74 1.24 14.37
N ASN A 25 14.17 2.24 15.03
CA ASN A 25 13.08 2.02 15.99
C ASN A 25 11.79 1.59 15.30
N GLU A 26 11.51 2.11 14.10
CA GLU A 26 10.35 1.72 13.30
C GLU A 26 10.49 0.29 12.78
N ILE A 27 11.66 -0.10 12.29
CA ILE A 27 11.94 -1.48 11.87
C ILE A 27 11.72 -2.46 13.03
N VAL A 28 12.24 -2.14 14.23
CA VAL A 28 12.04 -2.98 15.42
C VAL A 28 10.58 -3.05 15.84
N ARG A 29 9.83 -1.94 15.73
CA ARG A 29 8.38 -1.92 16.00
C ARG A 29 7.62 -2.76 14.98
N ALA A 30 7.94 -2.62 13.69
CA ALA A 30 7.35 -3.42 12.61
C ALA A 30 7.59 -4.92 12.84
N PHE A 31 8.81 -5.31 13.20
CA PHE A 31 9.14 -6.70 13.52
C PHE A 31 8.30 -7.26 14.66
N ARG A 32 8.20 -6.53 15.78
CA ARG A 32 7.39 -6.93 16.93
C ARG A 32 5.90 -6.97 16.58
N ARG A 33 5.44 -6.06 15.74
CA ARG A 33 4.07 -6.04 15.27
C ARG A 33 3.76 -7.29 14.46
N MET A 34 4.59 -7.60 13.46
CA MET A 34 4.43 -8.79 12.65
C MET A 34 4.46 -10.07 13.48
N GLN A 35 5.41 -10.21 14.41
CA GLN A 35 5.45 -11.35 15.32
C GLN A 35 4.14 -11.52 16.10
N ARG A 36 3.56 -10.43 16.58
CA ARG A 36 2.29 -10.45 17.29
C ARG A 36 1.14 -10.94 16.42
N GLU A 37 1.02 -10.41 15.19
CA GLU A 37 -0.07 -10.77 14.28
C GLU A 37 0.03 -12.23 13.83
N VAL A 38 1.24 -12.70 13.50
CA VAL A 38 1.51 -14.09 13.14
C VAL A 38 1.15 -15.03 14.31
N LYS A 39 1.47 -14.65 15.53
CA LYS A 39 1.11 -15.43 16.73
C LYS A 39 -0.39 -15.42 17.00
N LEU A 40 -1.07 -14.29 16.83
CA LEU A 40 -2.53 -14.19 16.96
C LEU A 40 -3.25 -15.07 15.92
N ALA A 41 -2.65 -15.26 14.76
CA ALA A 41 -3.12 -16.19 13.72
C ALA A 41 -2.81 -17.67 14.02
N GLY A 42 -2.33 -18.00 15.23
CA GLY A 42 -1.99 -19.36 15.63
C GLY A 42 -0.73 -19.93 14.99
N ARG A 43 0.08 -19.11 14.32
CA ARG A 43 1.35 -19.52 13.69
C ARG A 43 2.51 -19.25 14.66
N ASN A 44 3.50 -20.13 14.65
CA ASN A 44 4.65 -20.03 15.55
C ASN A 44 5.96 -20.23 14.76
N PRO A 45 6.38 -19.25 13.94
CA PRO A 45 7.60 -19.34 13.16
C PRO A 45 8.82 -19.41 14.09
N GLN A 46 9.79 -20.23 13.72
CA GLN A 46 11.05 -20.38 14.47
C GLN A 46 12.10 -19.35 14.03
N GLN A 47 11.98 -18.86 12.79
CA GLN A 47 12.90 -17.91 12.20
C GLN A 47 12.13 -16.71 11.58
N PRO A 48 12.76 -15.51 11.48
CA PRO A 48 12.15 -14.36 10.81
C PRO A 48 11.71 -14.64 9.37
N SER A 49 12.51 -15.41 8.62
CA SER A 49 12.23 -15.79 7.23
C SER A 49 10.98 -16.66 7.04
N GLU A 50 10.48 -17.26 8.11
CA GLU A 50 9.22 -18.04 8.11
C GLU A 50 7.99 -17.17 8.40
N MET A 51 8.21 -15.91 8.80
CA MET A 51 7.11 -15.00 9.08
C MET A 51 6.52 -14.44 7.79
N PHE A 52 5.22 -14.47 7.72
CA PHE A 52 4.46 -13.79 6.67
C PHE A 52 3.09 -13.38 7.20
N LEU A 53 2.55 -12.31 6.65
CA LEU A 53 1.18 -11.87 6.87
C LEU A 53 0.32 -12.30 5.69
N ARG A 54 -0.86 -12.82 5.98
CA ARG A 54 -1.91 -13.06 4.99
C ARG A 54 -2.83 -11.84 4.92
N PHE A 55 -3.65 -11.78 3.91
CA PHE A 55 -4.65 -10.73 3.78
C PHE A 55 -5.53 -10.62 5.04
N GLU A 56 -5.99 -11.74 5.60
CA GLU A 56 -6.82 -11.76 6.80
C GLU A 56 -6.10 -11.22 8.05
N ASP A 57 -4.77 -11.29 8.08
CA ASP A 57 -3.97 -10.69 9.14
C ASP A 57 -3.96 -9.17 9.03
N LEU A 58 -3.85 -8.63 7.80
CA LEU A 58 -3.92 -7.19 7.53
C LEU A 58 -5.30 -6.61 7.87
N GLU A 59 -6.38 -7.34 7.57
CA GLU A 59 -7.74 -6.91 7.90
C GLU A 59 -7.96 -6.66 9.40
N ARG A 60 -7.20 -7.36 10.25
CA ARG A 60 -7.26 -7.17 11.72
C ARG A 60 -6.37 -6.03 12.22
N MET A 61 -5.48 -5.51 11.39
CA MET A 61 -4.60 -4.41 11.76
C MET A 61 -5.34 -3.08 11.62
N PRO A 62 -5.43 -2.25 12.68
CA PRO A 62 -6.18 -0.99 12.64
C PRO A 62 -5.78 -0.08 11.49
N GLU A 63 -4.50 -0.12 11.10
CA GLU A 63 -3.93 0.71 10.04
C GLU A 63 -4.47 0.35 8.65
N PHE A 64 -4.91 -0.90 8.47
CA PHE A 64 -5.41 -1.43 7.19
C PHE A 64 -6.90 -1.72 7.20
N MET A 65 -7.49 -1.94 8.39
CA MET A 65 -8.89 -2.37 8.56
C MET A 65 -9.88 -1.54 7.74
N PHE A 66 -9.71 -0.23 7.72
CA PHE A 66 -10.59 0.70 7.00
C PHE A 66 -10.00 1.20 5.68
N ASN A 67 -8.83 0.70 5.27
CA ASN A 67 -8.23 1.11 4.00
C ASN A 67 -8.95 0.40 2.83
N PRO A 68 -9.59 1.13 1.91
CA PRO A 68 -10.33 0.53 0.79
C PRO A 68 -9.43 -0.16 -0.24
N PHE A 69 -8.11 0.01 -0.14
CA PHE A 69 -7.12 -0.56 -1.05
C PHE A 69 -6.26 -1.64 -0.40
N ARG A 70 -6.64 -2.17 0.77
CA ARG A 70 -5.82 -3.16 1.50
C ARG A 70 -5.51 -4.42 0.71
N ASP A 71 -6.44 -4.87 -0.13
CA ASP A 71 -6.25 -6.00 -1.06
C ASP A 71 -5.20 -5.67 -2.12
N ARG A 72 -5.28 -4.47 -2.71
CA ARG A 72 -4.30 -4.00 -3.70
C ARG A 72 -2.92 -3.78 -3.08
N ILE A 73 -2.86 -3.23 -1.87
CA ILE A 73 -1.60 -3.10 -1.12
C ILE A 73 -0.97 -4.49 -0.94
N CYS A 74 -1.75 -5.48 -0.50
CA CYS A 74 -1.27 -6.85 -0.33
C CYS A 74 -0.75 -7.43 -1.65
N SER A 75 -1.48 -7.27 -2.75
CA SER A 75 -1.10 -7.78 -4.07
C SER A 75 0.15 -7.09 -4.62
N VAL A 76 0.19 -5.75 -4.58
CA VAL A 76 1.28 -4.94 -5.16
C VAL A 76 2.61 -5.18 -4.46
N PHE A 77 2.58 -5.33 -3.13
CA PHE A 77 3.80 -5.54 -2.33
C PHE A 77 4.18 -7.01 -2.14
N SER A 78 3.33 -7.97 -2.49
CA SER A 78 3.66 -9.40 -2.38
C SER A 78 4.76 -9.80 -3.36
N SER A 79 5.97 -9.98 -2.87
CA SER A 79 7.10 -10.46 -3.67
C SER A 79 6.88 -11.88 -4.23
N ARG A 80 6.10 -12.69 -3.50
CA ARG A 80 5.75 -14.06 -3.87
C ARG A 80 4.59 -14.17 -4.85
N LYS A 81 3.86 -13.07 -5.12
CA LYS A 81 2.65 -13.05 -5.95
C LYS A 81 1.53 -14.00 -5.48
N ASP A 82 1.49 -14.27 -4.18
CA ASP A 82 0.50 -15.14 -3.54
C ASP A 82 -0.40 -14.41 -2.53
N ASN A 83 -0.37 -13.06 -2.56
CA ASN A 83 -1.07 -12.20 -1.63
C ASN A 83 -0.66 -12.41 -0.15
N THR A 84 0.56 -12.88 0.08
CA THR A 84 1.19 -12.85 1.40
C THR A 84 2.31 -11.83 1.43
N LEU A 85 2.55 -11.23 2.59
CA LEU A 85 3.66 -10.30 2.80
C LEU A 85 4.70 -10.95 3.69
N THR A 86 5.90 -11.14 3.19
CA THR A 86 7.07 -11.49 4.00
C THR A 86 7.40 -10.32 4.95
N PHE A 87 8.40 -10.47 5.81
CA PHE A 87 8.80 -9.35 6.66
C PHE A 87 9.38 -8.20 5.82
N GLU A 88 10.13 -8.52 4.80
CA GLU A 88 10.67 -7.56 3.83
C GLU A 88 9.55 -6.82 3.09
N ASP A 89 8.57 -7.54 2.56
CA ASP A 89 7.40 -6.94 1.89
C ASP A 89 6.64 -6.01 2.84
N PHE A 90 6.49 -6.40 4.11
CA PHE A 90 5.83 -5.59 5.12
C PHE A 90 6.64 -4.31 5.45
N LEU A 91 7.96 -4.41 5.50
CA LEU A 91 8.83 -3.23 5.64
C LEU A 91 8.71 -2.31 4.43
N ASP A 92 8.60 -2.84 3.22
CA ASP A 92 8.41 -2.04 2.00
C ASP A 92 7.07 -1.30 2.04
N VAL A 93 5.97 -1.95 2.46
CA VAL A 93 4.69 -1.27 2.71
C VAL A 93 4.89 -0.09 3.67
N LEU A 94 5.44 -0.35 4.85
CA LEU A 94 5.60 0.67 5.88
C LEU A 94 6.56 1.80 5.43
N SER A 95 7.58 1.44 4.66
CA SER A 95 8.56 2.37 4.09
C SER A 95 7.92 3.33 3.09
N VAL A 96 7.18 2.81 2.12
CA VAL A 96 6.49 3.60 1.09
C VAL A 96 5.44 4.53 1.71
N PHE A 97 4.70 4.04 2.70
CA PHE A 97 3.69 4.84 3.41
C PHE A 97 4.24 5.67 4.57
N SER A 98 5.56 5.66 4.82
CA SER A 98 6.17 6.50 5.86
C SER A 98 6.15 7.99 5.47
N GLU A 99 6.22 8.88 6.45
CA GLU A 99 6.35 10.33 6.20
C GLU A 99 7.67 10.67 5.50
N SER A 100 8.71 9.84 5.67
CA SER A 100 10.06 10.05 5.12
C SER A 100 10.21 9.63 3.66
N ALA A 101 9.25 8.85 3.12
CA ALA A 101 9.33 8.40 1.74
C ALA A 101 9.18 9.57 0.74
N PRO A 102 10.03 9.62 -0.30
CA PRO A 102 9.96 10.63 -1.35
C PRO A 102 8.60 10.60 -2.08
N LYS A 103 8.17 11.78 -2.55
CA LYS A 103 6.92 11.91 -3.32
C LYS A 103 6.91 10.98 -4.55
N SER A 104 8.01 10.88 -5.28
CA SER A 104 8.14 10.03 -6.47
C SER A 104 7.88 8.56 -6.16
N VAL A 105 8.41 8.05 -5.03
CA VAL A 105 8.17 6.67 -4.60
C VAL A 105 6.70 6.45 -4.26
N LYS A 106 6.11 7.36 -3.48
CA LYS A 106 4.68 7.31 -3.16
C LYS A 106 3.80 7.34 -4.39
N THR A 107 4.12 8.20 -5.36
CA THR A 107 3.37 8.33 -6.62
C THR A 107 3.44 7.05 -7.44
N ALA A 108 4.63 6.46 -7.57
CA ALA A 108 4.80 5.21 -8.32
C ALA A 108 4.03 4.04 -7.69
N TYR A 109 4.00 3.94 -6.36
CA TYR A 109 3.22 2.90 -5.69
C TYR A 109 1.71 3.19 -5.68
N ALA A 110 1.29 4.45 -5.58
CA ALA A 110 -0.11 4.82 -5.74
C ALA A 110 -0.64 4.42 -7.12
N PHE A 111 0.13 4.70 -8.16
CA PHE A 111 -0.18 4.29 -9.52
C PHE A 111 -0.42 2.77 -9.63
N LYS A 112 0.51 1.95 -9.12
CA LYS A 112 0.38 0.48 -9.10
C LYS A 112 -0.83 -0.02 -8.30
N ILE A 113 -1.17 0.68 -7.21
CA ILE A 113 -2.33 0.32 -6.38
C ILE A 113 -3.63 0.62 -7.12
N TYR A 114 -3.67 1.68 -7.92
CA TYR A 114 -4.85 2.12 -8.66
C TYR A 114 -5.00 1.44 -10.04
N ASP A 115 -3.95 0.83 -10.54
CA ASP A 115 -3.93 -0.02 -11.73
C ASP A 115 -4.47 -1.41 -11.35
N PHE A 116 -5.79 -1.59 -11.45
CA PHE A 116 -6.46 -2.82 -10.98
C PHE A 116 -6.28 -4.00 -11.94
N ASN A 117 -6.11 -3.73 -13.23
CA ASN A 117 -5.89 -4.76 -14.25
C ASN A 117 -4.41 -5.10 -14.48
N GLU A 118 -3.48 -4.34 -13.84
CA GLU A 118 -2.02 -4.51 -13.87
C GLU A 118 -1.42 -4.39 -15.29
N ASP A 119 -1.99 -3.53 -16.13
CA ASP A 119 -1.49 -3.27 -17.50
C ASP A 119 -0.50 -2.09 -17.58
N SER A 120 -0.20 -1.46 -16.45
CA SER A 120 0.68 -0.29 -16.31
C SER A 120 0.13 1.01 -16.92
N LEU A 121 -1.18 1.10 -17.08
CA LEU A 121 -1.94 2.28 -17.49
C LEU A 121 -3.13 2.44 -16.53
N LEU A 122 -3.68 3.65 -16.42
CA LEU A 122 -4.94 3.85 -15.72
C LEU A 122 -6.01 4.20 -16.75
N ASP A 123 -6.96 3.32 -16.93
CA ASP A 123 -8.08 3.53 -17.81
C ASP A 123 -9.34 4.03 -17.06
N GLN A 124 -10.42 4.21 -17.77
CA GLN A 124 -11.69 4.64 -17.17
C GLN A 124 -12.26 3.62 -16.19
N ASN A 125 -11.97 2.31 -16.34
CA ASN A 125 -12.44 1.27 -15.41
C ASN A 125 -11.66 1.33 -14.11
N ASP A 126 -10.35 1.55 -14.17
CA ASP A 126 -9.50 1.74 -12.98
C ASP A 126 -9.96 2.97 -12.18
N LEU A 127 -10.22 4.08 -12.88
CA LEU A 127 -10.75 5.29 -12.24
C LEU A 127 -12.12 5.06 -11.62
N ALA A 128 -13.00 4.33 -12.29
CA ALA A 128 -14.33 4.03 -11.76
C ALA A 128 -14.25 3.17 -10.50
N GLU A 129 -13.39 2.15 -10.51
CA GLU A 129 -13.15 1.30 -9.33
C GLU A 129 -12.51 2.09 -8.17
N LEU A 130 -11.52 2.94 -8.47
CA LEU A 130 -10.93 3.86 -7.50
C LEU A 130 -11.99 4.72 -6.82
N ILE A 131 -12.87 5.35 -7.59
CA ILE A 131 -13.93 6.23 -7.07
C ILE A 131 -14.93 5.43 -6.24
N ARG A 132 -15.37 4.24 -6.70
CA ARG A 132 -16.28 3.37 -5.95
C ARG A 132 -15.71 3.03 -4.58
N ARG A 133 -14.44 2.64 -4.52
CA ARG A 133 -13.77 2.29 -3.26
C ARG A 133 -13.67 3.48 -2.30
N LEU A 134 -13.36 4.67 -2.83
CA LEU A 134 -13.25 5.88 -2.01
C LEU A 134 -14.60 6.40 -1.50
N THR A 135 -15.67 6.21 -2.26
CA THR A 135 -17.00 6.73 -1.90
C THR A 135 -17.86 5.76 -1.10
N ASN A 136 -17.41 4.54 -0.94
CA ASN A 136 -18.02 3.41 -0.24
C ASN A 136 -19.55 3.49 -0.10
N PRO A 137 -20.32 2.84 -1.01
CA PRO A 137 -21.78 2.95 -1.08
C PRO A 137 -22.48 2.52 0.22
N GLU A 138 -21.88 1.63 1.01
CA GLU A 138 -22.46 1.13 2.26
C GLU A 138 -22.41 2.14 3.42
N GLN A 139 -21.44 3.04 3.41
CA GLN A 139 -21.22 4.00 4.52
C GLN A 139 -21.77 5.41 4.25
N LEU A 140 -21.78 5.86 2.99
CA LEU A 140 -22.08 7.25 2.62
C LEU A 140 -23.24 7.38 1.62
N GLY A 141 -23.96 6.29 1.33
CA GLY A 141 -25.00 6.30 0.30
C GLY A 141 -24.46 6.21 -1.13
N GLY A 142 -23.13 6.16 -1.30
CA GLY A 142 -22.43 5.95 -2.55
C GLY A 142 -22.75 6.94 -3.67
N LEU A 143 -21.93 6.95 -4.72
CA LEU A 143 -22.25 7.65 -5.96
C LEU A 143 -22.94 6.67 -6.92
N HIS A 144 -23.92 7.18 -7.70
CA HIS A 144 -24.49 6.41 -8.78
C HIS A 144 -23.50 6.26 -9.94
N ASP A 145 -23.62 5.18 -10.72
CA ASP A 145 -22.70 4.92 -11.83
C ASP A 145 -22.60 6.09 -12.83
N GLU A 146 -23.69 6.80 -13.07
CA GLU A 146 -23.68 7.99 -13.93
C GLU A 146 -22.82 9.13 -13.38
N GLU A 147 -22.77 9.30 -12.05
CA GLU A 147 -21.96 10.30 -11.39
C GLU A 147 -20.49 9.89 -11.41
N ILE A 148 -20.21 8.61 -11.17
CA ILE A 148 -18.86 8.04 -11.28
C ILE A 148 -18.33 8.26 -12.71
N GLN A 149 -19.11 7.93 -13.73
CA GLN A 149 -18.71 8.11 -15.13
C GLN A 149 -18.42 9.58 -15.47
N LYS A 150 -19.20 10.52 -14.95
CA LYS A 150 -18.92 11.95 -15.11
C LYS A 150 -17.60 12.36 -14.48
N ILE A 151 -17.32 11.87 -13.25
CA ILE A 151 -16.06 12.16 -12.55
C ILE A 151 -14.88 11.55 -13.33
N CYS A 152 -14.98 10.29 -13.76
CA CYS A 152 -13.94 9.66 -14.58
C CYS A 152 -13.64 10.48 -15.85
N LYS A 153 -14.69 10.94 -16.54
CA LYS A 153 -14.52 11.78 -17.74
C LYS A 153 -13.77 13.07 -17.43
N TYR A 154 -14.07 13.74 -16.32
CA TYR A 154 -13.34 14.95 -15.93
C TYR A 154 -11.89 14.65 -15.57
N ILE A 155 -11.62 13.55 -14.84
CA ILE A 155 -10.24 13.15 -14.52
C ILE A 155 -9.45 12.87 -15.80
N MET A 156 -10.04 12.12 -16.75
CA MET A 156 -9.38 11.84 -18.04
C MET A 156 -9.08 13.13 -18.81
N GLN A 157 -10.03 14.08 -18.91
CA GLN A 157 -9.82 15.36 -19.58
C GLN A 157 -8.69 16.21 -18.99
N GLU A 158 -8.42 16.07 -17.68
CA GLU A 158 -7.37 16.83 -16.97
C GLU A 158 -6.02 16.11 -16.96
N ALA A 159 -6.02 14.79 -17.04
CA ALA A 159 -4.84 13.96 -16.80
C ALA A 159 -4.25 13.34 -18.08
N ASP A 160 -5.08 12.90 -19.01
CA ASP A 160 -4.71 12.31 -20.28
C ASP A 160 -4.33 13.44 -21.27
N LEU A 161 -3.05 13.76 -21.31
CA LEU A 161 -2.53 14.92 -22.05
C LEU A 161 -2.33 14.65 -23.53
N ASP A 162 -2.07 13.40 -23.90
CA ASP A 162 -1.87 12.98 -25.28
C ASP A 162 -3.16 12.44 -25.93
N GLU A 163 -4.27 12.46 -25.17
CA GLU A 163 -5.62 12.06 -25.60
C GLU A 163 -5.67 10.60 -26.12
N ASN A 164 -4.83 9.71 -25.54
CA ASN A 164 -4.77 8.30 -25.96
C ASN A 164 -5.82 7.42 -25.25
N GLY A 165 -6.58 7.96 -24.30
CA GLY A 165 -7.62 7.26 -23.55
C GLY A 165 -7.13 6.57 -22.29
N TYR A 166 -5.87 6.79 -21.90
CA TYR A 166 -5.22 6.22 -20.73
C TYR A 166 -4.41 7.28 -19.99
N ILE A 167 -4.16 7.09 -18.71
CA ILE A 167 -3.23 7.91 -17.95
C ILE A 167 -1.97 7.07 -17.71
N SER A 168 -0.85 7.48 -18.28
CA SER A 168 0.47 6.90 -18.03
C SER A 168 1.00 7.30 -16.66
N LEU A 169 2.04 6.61 -16.16
CA LEU A 169 2.72 7.00 -14.92
C LEU A 169 3.23 8.45 -14.98
N THR A 170 3.74 8.89 -16.12
CA THR A 170 4.26 10.26 -16.29
C THR A 170 3.16 11.31 -16.15
N GLU A 171 1.99 11.07 -16.73
CA GLU A 171 0.83 11.94 -16.61
C GLU A 171 0.27 11.94 -15.19
N PHE A 172 0.20 10.76 -14.57
CA PHE A 172 -0.18 10.64 -13.16
C PHE A 172 0.77 11.41 -12.23
N GLU A 173 2.09 11.32 -12.45
CA GLU A 173 3.09 12.11 -11.74
C GLU A 173 2.85 13.62 -11.89
N LEU A 174 2.47 14.06 -13.08
CA LEU A 174 2.16 15.45 -13.35
C LEU A 174 0.91 15.91 -12.59
N VAL A 175 -0.16 15.11 -12.58
CA VAL A 175 -1.38 15.39 -11.79
C VAL A 175 -1.05 15.47 -10.31
N VAL A 176 -0.36 14.46 -9.78
CA VAL A 176 0.06 14.43 -8.37
C VAL A 176 0.97 15.62 -8.03
N SER A 177 1.81 16.07 -8.98
CA SER A 177 2.70 17.21 -8.73
C SER A 177 1.96 18.48 -8.35
N LYS A 178 0.75 18.67 -8.88
CA LYS A 178 -0.15 19.80 -8.60
C LYS A 178 -0.88 19.69 -7.25
N SER A 179 -0.80 18.50 -6.60
CA SER A 179 -1.46 18.22 -5.31
C SER A 179 -0.46 18.22 -4.16
N PRO A 180 -0.27 19.32 -3.43
CA PRO A 180 0.72 19.39 -2.36
C PRO A 180 0.38 18.48 -1.16
N ASP A 181 -0.89 18.16 -0.97
CA ASP A 181 -1.35 17.35 0.15
C ASP A 181 -1.30 15.84 -0.11
N PHE A 182 -1.04 15.40 -1.34
CA PHE A 182 -0.96 13.98 -1.70
C PHE A 182 0.00 13.20 -0.79
N VAL A 183 1.20 13.74 -0.55
CA VAL A 183 2.22 13.09 0.30
C VAL A 183 1.74 12.90 1.73
N LYS A 184 0.95 13.83 2.25
CA LYS A 184 0.42 13.78 3.63
C LYS A 184 -0.73 12.78 3.76
N THR A 185 -1.55 12.65 2.72
CA THR A 185 -2.69 11.73 2.70
C THR A 185 -2.26 10.30 2.40
N PHE A 186 -1.20 10.12 1.60
CA PHE A 186 -0.63 8.82 1.27
C PHE A 186 0.38 8.37 2.35
N CYS A 187 -0.11 8.24 3.59
CA CYS A 187 0.67 7.83 4.75
C CYS A 187 -0.11 6.85 5.62
N ILE A 188 0.59 5.86 6.16
CA ILE A 188 0.09 4.96 7.20
C ILE A 188 0.93 5.20 8.46
N ARG A 189 0.27 5.51 9.57
CA ARG A 189 0.91 5.69 10.88
C ARG A 189 0.76 4.42 11.71
N PHE A 190 1.87 3.88 12.22
CA PHE A 190 1.92 2.64 13.00
C PHE A 190 2.86 2.75 14.21
#